data_a68c68656ae2935d3e0540a02fe4f136
#
_entry.id   a68c68656ae2935d3e0540a02fe4f136
#
_cell.length_a   1.000
_cell.length_b   1.000
_cell.length_c   1.000
_cell.angle_alpha   90.00
_cell.angle_beta   90.00
_cell.angle_gamma   90.00
#
_symmetry.space_group_name_H-M   'P 1'
#
loop_
_entity.id
_entity.type
_entity.pdbx_description
1 polymer ?
#
loop_
_entity_poly.entity_id
_entity_poly.type
_entity_poly.pdbx_seq_one_letter_code
_entity_poly.pdbx_strand_id
1 'polypeptide(L)'
;MKKKLISTKYYLIYDRIVGKRELYSDYHSDNWLFKDGKWVPDEEFEISDHLIGYDPSEPEDSPYRIGSTSVLLEMDEISEAEAMSLIGRENSK
;
A
#
# COMPACT_ATOMS: atom_id res chain seq x y z
N MET A 1 -10.46 14.45 -20.44
CA MET A 1 -9.87 15.37 -19.45
C MET A 1 -8.72 14.68 -18.72
N LYS A 2 -7.58 15.35 -18.64
CA LYS A 2 -6.43 14.78 -17.95
C LYS A 2 -6.58 14.93 -16.44
N LYS A 3 -6.54 13.82 -15.73
CA LYS A 3 -6.49 13.83 -14.27
C LYS A 3 -5.11 14.27 -13.80
N LYS A 4 -5.07 15.02 -12.72
CA LYS A 4 -3.82 15.49 -12.10
C LYS A 4 -3.51 14.68 -10.87
N LEU A 5 -2.24 14.36 -10.67
CA LEU A 5 -1.78 13.75 -9.43
C LEU A 5 -1.87 14.79 -8.30
N ILE A 6 -2.65 14.48 -7.26
CA ILE A 6 -2.81 15.37 -6.09
C ILE A 6 -1.80 15.02 -5.02
N SER A 7 -1.64 13.75 -4.70
CA SER A 7 -0.74 13.31 -3.63
C SER A 7 -0.27 11.88 -3.85
N THR A 8 0.89 11.58 -3.31
CA THR A 8 1.42 10.23 -3.27
C THR A 8 1.76 9.88 -1.83
N LYS A 9 1.30 8.72 -1.38
CA LYS A 9 1.65 8.21 -0.06
C LYS A 9 2.42 6.92 -0.22
N TYR A 10 3.38 6.70 0.68
CA TYR A 10 4.23 5.51 0.66
C TYR A 10 3.96 4.69 1.89
N TYR A 11 4.08 3.37 1.75
CA TYR A 11 3.79 2.42 2.81
C TYR A 11 4.84 1.33 2.87
N LEU A 12 5.02 0.78 4.06
CA LEU A 12 5.85 -0.41 4.28
C LEU A 12 4.93 -1.51 4.81
N ILE A 13 4.80 -2.60 4.07
CA ILE A 13 3.91 -3.72 4.39
C ILE A 13 4.76 -4.91 4.85
N TYR A 14 4.41 -5.49 5.99
CA TYR A 14 5.13 -6.62 6.59
C TYR A 14 6.62 -6.32 6.78
N ASP A 15 6.98 -5.07 7.05
CA ASP A 15 8.36 -4.61 7.23
C ASP A 15 9.30 -4.90 6.05
N ARG A 16 8.78 -5.21 4.87
CA ARG A 16 9.63 -5.58 3.73
C ARG A 16 9.15 -5.13 2.35
N ILE A 17 7.85 -4.90 2.17
CA ILE A 17 7.31 -4.53 0.85
C ILE A 17 7.00 -3.04 0.85
N VAL A 18 7.62 -2.29 -0.07
CA VAL A 18 7.31 -0.88 -0.24
C VAL A 18 6.14 -0.74 -1.21
N GLY A 19 5.13 0.01 -0.80
CA GLY A 19 3.98 0.31 -1.63
C GLY A 19 3.80 1.81 -1.78
N LYS A 20 3.05 2.23 -2.80
CA LYS A 20 2.64 3.63 -2.94
C LYS A 20 1.20 3.72 -3.43
N ARG A 21 0.54 4.78 -3.03
CA ARG A 21 -0.80 5.11 -3.47
C ARG A 21 -0.79 6.50 -4.07
N GLU A 22 -1.19 6.61 -5.33
CA GLU A 22 -1.27 7.87 -6.07
C GLU A 22 -2.73 8.29 -6.16
N LEU A 23 -3.05 9.46 -5.59
CA LEU A 23 -4.41 10.02 -5.63
C LEU A 23 -4.48 11.09 -6.71
N TYR A 24 -5.50 11.00 -7.55
CA TYR A 24 -5.72 11.91 -8.67
C TYR A 24 -6.93 12.83 -8.46
N SER A 25 -7.01 13.89 -9.26
CA SER A 25 -8.01 14.94 -9.12
C SER A 25 -9.47 14.47 -9.31
N ASP A 26 -9.69 13.34 -9.94
CA ASP A 26 -11.02 12.75 -10.10
C ASP A 26 -11.37 11.79 -8.96
N TYR A 27 -10.62 11.84 -7.86
CA TYR A 27 -10.75 10.96 -6.70
C TYR A 27 -10.44 9.49 -6.99
N HIS A 28 -9.85 9.24 -8.13
CA HIS A 28 -9.34 7.92 -8.47
C HIS A 28 -7.96 7.72 -7.79
N SER A 29 -7.66 6.51 -7.39
CA SER A 29 -6.34 6.20 -6.84
C SER A 29 -5.78 4.96 -7.50
N ASP A 30 -4.46 4.96 -7.72
CA ASP A 30 -3.72 3.83 -8.21
C ASP A 30 -2.74 3.36 -7.13
N ASN A 31 -2.73 2.09 -6.86
CA ASN A 31 -1.85 1.48 -5.86
C ASN A 31 -0.79 0.63 -6.57
N TRP A 32 0.43 0.73 -6.07
CA TRP A 32 1.59 0.05 -6.63
C TRP A 32 2.41 -0.61 -5.54
N LEU A 33 3.03 -1.73 -5.88
CA LEU A 33 4.01 -2.39 -5.01
C LEU A 33 5.36 -2.43 -5.73
N PHE A 34 6.44 -2.27 -4.96
CA PHE A 34 7.79 -2.35 -5.53
C PHE A 34 8.29 -3.79 -5.42
N LYS A 35 8.43 -4.46 -6.56
CA LYS A 35 8.88 -5.86 -6.62
C LYS A 35 9.88 -6.04 -7.75
N ASP A 36 10.95 -6.77 -7.45
CA ASP A 36 11.95 -7.13 -8.46
C ASP A 36 12.52 -5.93 -9.22
N GLY A 37 12.78 -4.84 -8.48
CA GLY A 37 13.40 -3.64 -9.02
C GLY A 37 12.47 -2.71 -9.79
N LYS A 38 11.16 -2.90 -9.70
CA LYS A 38 10.21 -2.06 -10.42
C LYS A 38 8.88 -1.93 -9.69
N TRP A 39 8.13 -0.88 -10.03
CA TRP A 39 6.78 -0.70 -9.56
C TRP A 39 5.82 -1.54 -10.39
N VAL A 40 4.99 -2.33 -9.72
CA VAL A 40 3.96 -3.16 -10.36
C VAL A 40 2.60 -2.81 -9.77
N PRO A 41 1.51 -2.93 -10.55
CA PRO A 41 0.17 -2.68 -10.01
C PRO A 41 -0.15 -3.62 -8.84
N ASP A 42 -0.84 -3.08 -7.82
CA ASP A 42 -1.28 -3.86 -6.66
C ASP A 42 -2.58 -4.61 -7.03
N GLU A 43 -2.44 -5.71 -7.74
CA GLU A 43 -3.56 -6.48 -8.25
C GLU A 43 -4.33 -7.24 -7.17
N GLU A 44 -3.68 -7.53 -6.05
CA GLU A 44 -4.30 -8.27 -4.94
C GLU A 44 -4.87 -7.35 -3.86
N PHE A 45 -4.86 -6.03 -4.10
CA PHE A 45 -5.43 -5.03 -3.20
C PHE A 45 -4.77 -5.01 -1.82
N GLU A 46 -3.48 -5.31 -1.75
CA GLU A 46 -2.73 -5.34 -0.49
C GLU A 46 -2.82 -4.02 0.26
N ILE A 47 -2.61 -2.90 -0.44
CA ILE A 47 -2.65 -1.58 0.18
C ILE A 47 -4.07 -1.25 0.63
N SER A 48 -5.06 -1.44 -0.23
CA SER A 48 -6.46 -1.12 0.10
C SER A 48 -6.96 -1.96 1.28
N ASP A 49 -6.69 -3.26 1.27
CA ASP A 49 -7.12 -4.16 2.33
C ASP A 49 -6.47 -3.79 3.67
N HIS A 50 -5.18 -3.42 3.66
CA HIS A 50 -4.51 -3.00 4.88
C HIS A 50 -4.99 -1.65 5.39
N LEU A 51 -5.40 -0.74 4.50
CA LEU A 51 -5.94 0.56 4.91
C LEU A 51 -7.26 0.44 5.67
N ILE A 52 -8.09 -0.52 5.32
CA ILE A 52 -9.36 -0.77 6.02
C ILE A 52 -9.29 -1.88 7.06
N GLY A 53 -8.13 -2.54 7.17
CA GLY A 53 -7.96 -3.64 8.12
C GLY A 53 -8.77 -4.88 7.75
N TYR A 54 -8.86 -5.18 6.45
CA TYR A 54 -9.60 -6.35 5.97
C TYR A 54 -8.89 -7.64 6.35
N ASP A 55 -9.61 -8.51 7.05
CA ASP A 55 -9.09 -9.82 7.47
C ASP A 55 -9.85 -10.92 6.72
N PRO A 56 -9.26 -11.54 5.69
CA PRO A 56 -9.92 -12.57 4.92
C PRO A 56 -10.13 -13.88 5.67
N SER A 57 -9.47 -14.07 6.83
CA SER A 57 -9.66 -15.26 7.65
C SER A 57 -10.96 -15.22 8.46
N GLU A 58 -11.56 -14.03 8.60
CA GLU A 58 -12.83 -13.88 9.30
C GLU A 58 -14.00 -14.23 8.36
N PRO A 59 -15.09 -14.82 8.89
CA PRO A 59 -16.29 -15.08 8.10
C PRO A 59 -16.88 -13.81 7.50
N GLU A 60 -17.58 -13.94 6.36
CA GLU A 60 -18.18 -12.79 5.65
C GLU A 60 -19.09 -11.93 6.53
N ASP A 61 -19.81 -12.55 7.45
CA ASP A 61 -20.75 -11.87 8.33
C ASP A 61 -20.14 -11.43 9.66
N SER A 62 -18.82 -11.62 9.83
CA SER A 62 -18.15 -11.22 11.06
C SER A 62 -17.96 -9.71 11.13
N PRO A 63 -18.27 -9.05 12.28
CA PRO A 63 -17.97 -7.65 12.46
C PRO A 63 -16.48 -7.34 12.53
N TYR A 64 -15.63 -8.36 12.69
CA TYR A 64 -14.18 -8.20 12.79
C TYR A 64 -13.47 -8.35 11.46
N ARG A 65 -14.21 -8.51 10.36
CA ARG A 65 -13.62 -8.66 9.03
C ARG A 65 -12.96 -7.38 8.54
N ILE A 66 -13.48 -6.22 8.96
CA ILE A 66 -12.93 -4.91 8.65
C ILE A 66 -12.51 -4.23 9.95
N GLY A 67 -11.44 -3.44 9.90
CA GLY A 67 -10.94 -2.74 11.08
C GLY A 67 -10.11 -3.63 11.99
N SER A 68 -9.60 -4.75 11.48
CA SER A 68 -8.74 -5.64 12.27
C SER A 68 -7.46 -4.94 12.66
N THR A 69 -7.21 -4.81 13.97
CA THR A 69 -5.99 -4.18 14.50
C THR A 69 -4.74 -4.91 14.02
N SER A 70 -4.77 -6.24 13.99
CA SER A 70 -3.64 -7.05 13.53
C SER A 70 -3.27 -6.72 12.10
N VAL A 71 -4.24 -6.60 11.21
CA VAL A 71 -4.02 -6.27 9.80
C VAL A 71 -3.54 -4.84 9.65
N LEU A 72 -4.15 -3.90 10.36
CA LEU A 72 -3.74 -2.49 10.32
C LEU A 72 -2.29 -2.30 10.75
N LEU A 73 -1.82 -3.07 11.72
CA LEU A 73 -0.46 -2.98 12.22
C LEU A 73 0.59 -3.61 11.30
N GLU A 74 0.17 -4.35 10.28
CA GLU A 74 1.08 -4.95 9.30
C GLU A 74 1.59 -3.96 8.26
N MET A 75 0.99 -2.77 8.18
CA MET A 75 1.38 -1.74 7.22
C MET A 75 1.56 -0.40 7.92
N ASP A 76 2.70 0.24 7.68
CA ASP A 76 3.02 1.57 8.20
C ASP A 76 3.10 2.57 7.06
N GLU A 77 2.60 3.79 7.29
CA GLU A 77 2.83 4.89 6.35
C GLU A 77 4.25 5.42 6.59
N ILE A 78 5.03 5.53 5.52
CA ILE A 78 6.42 6.00 5.59
C ILE A 78 6.59 7.24 4.70
N SER A 79 7.68 7.96 4.91
CA SER A 79 8.00 9.13 4.08
C SER A 79 8.55 8.68 2.72
N GLU A 80 8.50 9.58 1.75
CA GLU A 80 9.12 9.35 0.45
C GLU A 80 10.62 9.02 0.59
N ALA A 81 11.31 9.75 1.47
CA ALA A 81 12.73 9.54 1.70
C ALA A 81 13.02 8.13 2.23
N GLU A 82 12.20 7.65 3.15
CA GLU A 82 12.33 6.28 3.66
C GLU A 82 12.05 5.25 2.57
N ALA A 83 11.01 5.48 1.78
CA ALA A 83 10.66 4.58 0.68
C ALA A 83 11.79 4.47 -0.33
N MET A 84 12.36 5.61 -0.74
CA MET A 84 13.47 5.64 -1.70
C MET A 84 14.73 4.98 -1.12
N SER A 85 14.98 5.16 0.17
CA SER A 85 16.10 4.50 0.84
C SER A 85 15.96 2.98 0.82
N LEU A 86 14.77 2.47 1.11
CA LEU A 86 14.51 1.02 1.10
C LEU A 86 14.63 0.44 -0.31
N ILE A 87 14.11 1.14 -1.31
CA ILE A 87 14.21 0.76 -2.72
C ILE A 87 15.67 0.74 -3.16
N GLY A 88 16.45 1.74 -2.76
CA GLY A 88 17.87 1.82 -3.06
C GLY A 88 18.65 0.65 -2.51
N ARG A 89 18.35 0.20 -1.29
CA ARG A 89 18.99 -0.98 -0.69
C ARG A 89 18.70 -2.25 -1.48
N GLU A 90 17.45 -2.41 -1.94
CA GLU A 90 17.05 -3.56 -2.73
C GLU A 90 17.78 -3.61 -4.06
N ASN A 91 17.96 -2.46 -4.68
CA ASN A 91 18.60 -2.34 -5.99
C ASN A 91 20.14 -2.38 -5.94
N SER A 92 20.72 -2.27 -4.77
CA SER A 92 22.18 -2.18 -4.64
C SER A 92 22.86 -3.53 -4.41
N LYS A 93 22.14 -4.61 -4.55
CA LYS A 93 22.71 -5.97 -4.43
C LYS A 93 23.50 -6.36 -5.67
#